data_45299fc323839ecd6a63e7ab5aae8b3b
#
_entry.id   45299fc323839ecd6a63e7ab5aae8b3b
#
_cell.length_a   1.000
_cell.length_b   1.000
_cell.length_c   1.000
_cell.angle_alpha   90.00
_cell.angle_beta   90.00
_cell.angle_gamma   90.00
#
_symmetry.space_group_name_H-M   'P 1'
#
loop_
_entity.id
_entity.type
_entity.pdbx_description
1 polymer ?
#
loop_
_entity_poly.entity_id
_entity_poly.type
_entity_poly.pdbx_seq_one_letter_code
_entity_poly.pdbx_strand_id
1 'polypeptide(L)'
;KMGMHEWSYSNEYSAVERRLMPHVSLKERFKKINIEVELGFTAEQAVEEVQRCLNCDVQTVFDAKLCIECDACIDICPVDCLTMTPNGEEAELRTRLKAPAKNVTQALYVSGPLKHTGRVMVKDEDVCVHCGLCAERCPTGAWDMQKSHVKWPHAADQPSATAAAGLKSA
;
A
#
# COMPACT_ATOMS: atom_id res chain seq x y z
N LYS A 1 9.98 15.77 3.03
CA LYS A 1 8.75 16.33 2.46
C LYS A 1 8.91 16.48 0.97
N MET A 2 7.99 15.92 0.21
CA MET A 2 8.01 16.00 -1.26
C MET A 2 7.08 17.15 -1.70
N GLY A 3 7.50 17.89 -2.72
CA GLY A 3 6.61 18.87 -3.36
C GLY A 3 5.45 18.19 -4.08
N MET A 4 4.41 18.95 -4.43
CA MET A 4 3.16 18.43 -5.00
C MET A 4 3.33 17.52 -6.22
N HIS A 5 4.39 17.72 -7.01
CA HIS A 5 4.67 16.90 -8.20
C HIS A 5 5.95 16.05 -8.09
N GLU A 6 6.67 16.14 -6.97
CA GLU A 6 7.92 15.37 -6.77
C GLU A 6 7.69 13.91 -6.41
N TRP A 7 6.47 13.57 -6.01
CA TRP A 7 6.06 12.20 -5.77
C TRP A 7 5.59 11.48 -7.03
N SER A 8 5.50 12.18 -8.16
CA SER A 8 5.11 11.60 -9.43
C SER A 8 6.09 10.52 -9.89
N TYR A 9 5.65 9.73 -10.84
CA TYR A 9 6.39 8.58 -11.36
C TYR A 9 7.82 8.92 -11.80
N SER A 10 8.72 7.94 -11.66
CA SER A 10 10.04 8.05 -12.26
C SER A 10 9.91 8.15 -13.78
N ASN A 11 10.55 9.17 -14.38
CA ASN A 11 10.64 9.29 -15.83
C ASN A 11 11.79 8.47 -16.43
N GLU A 12 12.57 7.82 -15.58
CA GLU A 12 13.73 6.99 -15.96
C GLU A 12 13.40 5.51 -16.05
N TYR A 13 12.18 5.18 -16.45
CA TYR A 13 11.78 3.79 -16.67
C TYR A 13 12.02 3.35 -18.12
N SER A 14 12.23 2.06 -18.32
CA SER A 14 12.33 1.48 -19.67
C SER A 14 10.95 1.33 -20.30
N ALA A 15 10.74 1.92 -21.48
CA ALA A 15 9.50 1.83 -22.25
C ALA A 15 9.37 0.55 -23.10
N VAL A 16 10.20 -0.47 -22.86
CA VAL A 16 10.11 -1.75 -23.57
C VAL A 16 8.81 -2.50 -23.23
N GLU A 17 8.37 -3.35 -24.15
CA GLU A 17 7.20 -4.19 -23.92
C GLU A 17 7.43 -5.16 -22.76
N ARG A 18 6.32 -5.51 -22.08
CA ARG A 18 6.32 -6.49 -21.00
C ARG A 18 6.84 -7.84 -21.50
N ARG A 19 7.79 -8.45 -20.79
CA ARG A 19 8.20 -9.82 -21.05
C ARG A 19 7.11 -10.80 -20.67
N LEU A 20 6.89 -11.75 -21.55
CA LEU A 20 6.03 -12.88 -21.24
C LEU A 20 6.79 -13.90 -20.39
N MET A 21 6.08 -14.54 -19.47
CA MET A 21 6.64 -15.60 -18.64
C MET A 21 7.18 -16.74 -19.53
N PRO A 22 8.42 -17.19 -19.34
CA PRO A 22 8.95 -18.33 -20.08
C PRO A 22 8.17 -19.60 -19.79
N HIS A 23 7.92 -20.36 -20.83
CA HIS A 23 7.22 -21.65 -20.72
C HIS A 23 8.10 -22.77 -21.26
N VAL A 24 7.92 -23.98 -20.72
CA VAL A 24 8.50 -25.17 -21.31
C VAL A 24 7.89 -25.43 -22.69
N SER A 25 8.68 -26.04 -23.59
CA SER A 25 8.17 -26.44 -24.90
C SER A 25 7.02 -27.44 -24.76
N LEU A 26 6.09 -27.44 -25.71
CA LEU A 26 4.98 -28.39 -25.75
C LEU A 26 5.48 -29.83 -25.71
N LYS A 27 6.59 -30.12 -26.36
CA LYS A 27 7.21 -31.45 -26.36
C LYS A 27 7.62 -31.92 -24.97
N GLU A 28 8.15 -31.02 -24.15
CA GLU A 28 8.51 -31.31 -22.76
C GLU A 28 7.27 -31.38 -21.86
N ARG A 29 6.34 -30.45 -22.03
CA ARG A 29 5.12 -30.33 -21.25
C ARG A 29 4.31 -31.63 -21.21
N PHE A 30 4.24 -32.36 -22.32
CA PHE A 30 3.46 -33.59 -22.43
C PHE A 30 4.19 -34.84 -21.99
N LYS A 31 5.43 -34.77 -21.52
CA LYS A 31 6.16 -35.94 -21.03
C LYS A 31 5.67 -36.44 -19.68
N LYS A 32 5.28 -35.51 -18.79
CA LYS A 32 4.81 -35.85 -17.43
C LYS A 32 3.79 -34.83 -16.97
N ILE A 33 2.83 -35.25 -16.15
CA ILE A 33 1.76 -34.42 -15.65
C ILE A 33 2.24 -33.37 -14.62
N ASN A 34 3.34 -33.66 -13.93
CA ASN A 34 3.88 -32.84 -12.86
C ASN A 34 5.04 -31.92 -13.31
N ILE A 35 5.17 -31.67 -14.61
CA ILE A 35 6.15 -30.70 -15.13
C ILE A 35 5.68 -29.29 -14.83
N GLU A 36 6.58 -28.47 -14.28
CA GLU A 36 6.39 -27.02 -14.17
C GLU A 36 6.32 -26.42 -15.57
N VAL A 37 5.21 -25.77 -15.88
CA VAL A 37 4.92 -25.22 -17.23
C VAL A 37 5.43 -23.81 -17.39
N GLU A 38 5.22 -22.98 -16.38
CA GLU A 38 5.73 -21.61 -16.31
C GLU A 38 7.03 -21.63 -15.51
N LEU A 39 8.14 -21.21 -16.13
CA LEU A 39 9.48 -21.37 -15.58
C LEU A 39 9.96 -20.22 -14.71
N GLY A 40 9.19 -19.11 -14.64
CA GLY A 40 9.66 -17.88 -14.04
C GLY A 40 10.70 -17.17 -14.91
N PHE A 41 11.12 -15.99 -14.48
CA PHE A 41 12.18 -15.22 -15.14
C PHE A 41 13.57 -15.68 -14.68
N THR A 42 14.54 -15.63 -15.58
CA THR A 42 15.93 -15.66 -15.16
C THR A 42 16.30 -14.36 -14.45
N ALA A 43 17.44 -14.33 -13.75
CA ALA A 43 17.90 -13.11 -13.08
C ALA A 43 18.05 -11.94 -14.06
N GLU A 44 18.60 -12.19 -15.26
CA GLU A 44 18.76 -11.18 -16.30
C GLU A 44 17.41 -10.66 -16.81
N GLN A 45 16.47 -11.57 -17.07
CA GLN A 45 15.11 -11.21 -17.49
C GLN A 45 14.38 -10.41 -16.41
N ALA A 46 14.55 -10.77 -15.14
CA ALA A 46 13.98 -10.05 -14.01
C ALA A 46 14.58 -8.63 -13.90
N VAL A 47 15.90 -8.48 -14.05
CA VAL A 47 16.55 -7.16 -14.06
C VAL A 47 16.00 -6.27 -15.18
N GLU A 48 15.81 -6.81 -16.38
CA GLU A 48 15.21 -6.04 -17.49
C GLU A 48 13.75 -5.65 -17.21
N GLU A 49 12.96 -6.55 -16.61
CA GLU A 49 11.56 -6.27 -16.31
C GLU A 49 11.40 -5.23 -15.19
N VAL A 50 12.27 -5.21 -14.18
CA VAL A 50 12.22 -4.20 -13.12
C VAL A 50 12.60 -2.79 -13.61
N GLN A 51 13.31 -2.65 -14.73
CA GLN A 51 13.59 -1.33 -15.33
C GLN A 51 12.31 -0.64 -15.88
N ARG A 52 11.21 -1.37 -16.00
CA ARG A 52 9.90 -0.83 -16.36
C ARG A 52 9.15 -0.25 -15.17
N CYS A 53 9.71 -0.37 -13.97
CA CYS A 53 9.09 0.10 -12.73
C CYS A 53 8.94 1.63 -12.73
N LEU A 54 7.73 2.10 -12.48
CA LEU A 54 7.42 3.53 -12.35
C LEU A 54 7.74 4.10 -10.95
N ASN A 55 8.26 3.27 -10.06
CA ASN A 55 8.65 3.67 -8.71
C ASN A 55 7.48 4.30 -7.92
N CYS A 56 6.32 3.64 -7.92
CA CYS A 56 5.08 4.11 -7.30
C CYS A 56 4.99 3.77 -5.81
N ASP A 57 6.11 3.70 -5.10
CA ASP A 57 6.22 3.38 -3.67
C ASP A 57 5.91 4.57 -2.73
N VAL A 58 5.21 5.56 -3.23
CA VAL A 58 4.79 6.75 -2.47
C VAL A 58 3.44 6.52 -1.80
N GLN A 59 3.33 6.93 -0.56
CA GLN A 59 2.09 6.85 0.22
C GLN A 59 1.76 8.19 0.86
N THR A 60 0.50 8.37 1.23
CA THR A 60 0.06 9.54 1.97
C THR A 60 0.32 9.36 3.47
N VAL A 61 1.01 10.32 4.07
CA VAL A 61 1.35 10.35 5.50
C VAL A 61 0.67 11.53 6.16
N PHE A 62 0.09 11.30 7.34
CA PHE A 62 -0.67 12.30 8.09
C PHE A 62 0.12 12.83 9.29
N ASP A 63 0.18 14.16 9.43
CA ASP A 63 0.69 14.84 10.62
C ASP A 63 -0.46 15.53 11.36
N ALA A 64 -0.86 14.94 12.49
CA ALA A 64 -1.94 15.46 13.33
C ALA A 64 -1.69 16.89 13.85
N LYS A 65 -0.41 17.31 13.99
CA LYS A 65 -0.06 18.64 14.49
C LYS A 65 -0.41 19.78 13.52
N LEU A 66 -0.46 19.47 12.23
CA LEU A 66 -0.74 20.42 11.17
C LEU A 66 -2.23 20.46 10.79
N CYS A 67 -3.03 19.49 11.29
CA CYS A 67 -4.43 19.37 10.93
C CYS A 67 -5.28 20.48 11.59
N ILE A 68 -6.10 21.15 10.77
CA ILE A 68 -7.09 22.13 11.19
C ILE A 68 -8.51 21.57 11.21
N GLU A 69 -8.67 20.27 11.02
CA GLU A 69 -9.94 19.54 11.11
C GLU A 69 -11.04 20.05 10.17
N CYS A 70 -10.66 20.44 8.95
CA CYS A 70 -11.58 20.97 7.94
C CYS A 70 -12.30 19.89 7.10
N ASP A 71 -12.06 18.62 7.35
CA ASP A 71 -12.64 17.44 6.69
C ASP A 71 -12.45 17.35 5.16
N ALA A 72 -11.81 18.34 4.52
CA ALA A 72 -11.63 18.40 3.07
C ALA A 72 -10.91 17.22 2.45
N CYS A 73 -10.05 16.52 3.21
CA CYS A 73 -9.39 15.30 2.78
C CYS A 73 -10.35 14.09 2.73
N ILE A 74 -11.35 14.08 3.59
CA ILE A 74 -12.39 13.05 3.63
C ILE A 74 -13.31 13.23 2.42
N ASP A 75 -13.76 14.47 2.17
CA ASP A 75 -14.68 14.79 1.07
C ASP A 75 -14.10 14.47 -0.31
N ILE A 76 -12.77 14.67 -0.49
CA ILE A 76 -12.12 14.45 -1.78
C ILE A 76 -11.72 12.99 -2.01
N CYS A 77 -11.76 12.14 -1.00
CA CYS A 77 -11.27 10.76 -1.10
C CYS A 77 -12.16 9.93 -2.05
N PRO A 78 -11.62 9.42 -3.18
CA PRO A 78 -12.43 8.72 -4.18
C PRO A 78 -12.94 7.35 -3.72
N VAL A 79 -12.35 6.80 -2.66
CA VAL A 79 -12.67 5.48 -2.11
C VAL A 79 -13.17 5.53 -0.66
N ASP A 80 -13.35 6.73 -0.10
CA ASP A 80 -13.79 6.99 1.27
C ASP A 80 -12.97 6.26 2.36
N CYS A 81 -11.66 6.07 2.12
CA CYS A 81 -10.79 5.36 3.05
C CYS A 81 -10.34 6.21 4.26
N LEU A 82 -10.90 7.39 4.44
CA LEU A 82 -10.58 8.33 5.52
C LEU A 82 -11.82 8.68 6.32
N THR A 83 -11.67 8.84 7.63
CA THR A 83 -12.68 9.45 8.49
C THR A 83 -12.04 10.12 9.72
N MET A 84 -12.76 11.01 10.37
CA MET A 84 -12.41 11.52 11.71
C MET A 84 -13.47 11.07 12.70
N THR A 85 -13.05 10.45 13.78
CA THR A 85 -13.95 9.92 14.82
C THR A 85 -13.39 10.18 16.21
N PRO A 86 -14.25 10.33 17.24
CA PRO A 86 -13.78 10.56 18.62
C PRO A 86 -12.92 9.45 19.20
N ASN A 87 -13.09 8.23 18.74
CA ASN A 87 -12.46 7.04 19.33
C ASN A 87 -11.72 6.14 18.33
N GLY A 88 -11.70 6.48 17.03
CA GLY A 88 -11.05 5.69 16.00
C GLY A 88 -11.78 4.37 15.68
N GLU A 89 -13.12 4.35 15.79
CA GLU A 89 -13.90 3.13 15.55
C GLU A 89 -13.79 2.65 14.11
N GLU A 90 -13.31 1.43 13.96
CA GLU A 90 -13.15 0.77 12.68
C GLU A 90 -14.49 0.52 11.98
N ALA A 91 -15.53 0.16 12.73
CA ALA A 91 -16.84 -0.14 12.19
C ALA A 91 -17.46 1.05 11.45
N GLU A 92 -17.31 2.28 11.97
CA GLU A 92 -17.79 3.49 11.32
C GLU A 92 -17.12 3.70 9.96
N LEU A 93 -15.79 3.60 9.90
CA LEU A 93 -15.06 3.76 8.63
C LEU A 93 -15.48 2.70 7.61
N ARG A 94 -15.53 1.45 8.03
CA ARG A 94 -15.85 0.34 7.13
C ARG A 94 -17.24 0.41 6.53
N THR A 95 -18.19 1.03 7.22
CA THR A 95 -19.54 1.27 6.66
C THR A 95 -19.56 2.35 5.57
N ARG A 96 -18.56 3.22 5.53
CA ARG A 96 -18.45 4.32 4.57
C ARG A 96 -17.68 3.97 3.30
N LEU A 97 -16.95 2.85 3.28
CA LEU A 97 -16.14 2.45 2.14
C LEU A 97 -17.01 2.25 0.89
N LYS A 98 -16.60 2.84 -0.23
CA LYS A 98 -17.22 2.62 -1.56
C LYS A 98 -16.92 1.24 -2.12
N ALA A 99 -15.81 0.65 -1.72
CA ALA A 99 -15.41 -0.72 -2.07
C ALA A 99 -15.21 -1.54 -0.81
N PRO A 100 -15.51 -2.85 -0.83
CA PRO A 100 -15.23 -3.73 0.30
C PRO A 100 -13.75 -3.72 0.65
N ALA A 101 -13.41 -3.64 1.93
CA ALA A 101 -12.06 -3.84 2.40
C ALA A 101 -11.58 -5.24 2.04
N LYS A 102 -10.37 -5.34 1.49
CA LYS A 102 -9.79 -6.63 1.08
C LYS A 102 -9.35 -7.45 2.29
N ASN A 103 -8.84 -6.79 3.29
CA ASN A 103 -8.34 -7.42 4.50
C ASN A 103 -8.96 -6.78 5.76
N VAL A 104 -10.08 -7.35 6.20
CA VAL A 104 -10.82 -6.86 7.38
C VAL A 104 -10.10 -7.12 8.71
N THR A 105 -9.04 -7.90 8.71
CA THR A 105 -8.23 -8.18 9.91
C THR A 105 -7.01 -7.28 10.04
N GLN A 106 -6.71 -6.48 9.02
CA GLN A 106 -5.64 -5.51 9.05
C GLN A 106 -6.04 -4.32 9.93
N ALA A 107 -5.16 -3.94 10.85
CA ALA A 107 -5.37 -2.77 11.68
C ALA A 107 -5.41 -1.50 10.83
N LEU A 108 -6.36 -0.61 11.13
CA LEU A 108 -6.41 0.72 10.52
C LEU A 108 -5.29 1.60 11.06
N TYR A 109 -4.83 2.55 10.23
CA TYR A 109 -4.04 3.65 10.75
C TYR A 109 -4.94 4.58 11.58
N VAL A 110 -4.51 4.88 12.80
CA VAL A 110 -5.18 5.83 13.71
C VAL A 110 -4.16 6.86 14.17
N SER A 111 -4.44 8.14 13.97
CA SER A 111 -3.56 9.23 14.41
C SER A 111 -3.61 9.45 15.92
N GLY A 112 -2.73 10.29 16.45
CA GLY A 112 -2.94 10.91 17.74
C GLY A 112 -4.16 11.86 17.75
N PRO A 113 -4.64 12.29 18.92
CA PRO A 113 -5.78 13.20 19.04
C PRO A 113 -5.49 14.55 18.37
N LEU A 114 -6.47 15.06 17.64
CA LEU A 114 -6.40 16.33 16.97
C LEU A 114 -6.60 17.48 17.96
N LYS A 115 -5.96 18.61 17.68
CA LYS A 115 -5.79 19.70 18.63
C LYS A 115 -7.09 20.38 19.04
N HIS A 116 -8.07 20.50 18.12
CA HIS A 116 -9.26 21.30 18.36
C HIS A 116 -10.41 20.50 18.94
N THR A 117 -10.62 19.27 18.47
CA THR A 117 -11.77 18.45 18.86
C THR A 117 -11.41 17.23 19.67
N GLY A 118 -10.13 16.82 19.68
CA GLY A 118 -9.69 15.55 20.26
C GLY A 118 -10.06 14.33 19.40
N ARG A 119 -10.72 14.52 18.23
CA ARG A 119 -10.96 13.44 17.28
C ARG A 119 -9.62 12.86 16.80
N VAL A 120 -9.67 11.69 16.21
CA VAL A 120 -8.54 11.05 15.57
C VAL A 120 -8.82 10.85 14.08
N MET A 121 -7.79 10.96 13.24
CA MET A 121 -7.86 10.58 11.83
C MET A 121 -7.70 9.07 11.74
N VAL A 122 -8.61 8.44 11.03
CA VAL A 122 -8.56 7.00 10.73
C VAL A 122 -8.43 6.81 9.23
N LYS A 123 -7.54 5.92 8.80
CA LYS A 123 -7.30 5.58 7.41
C LYS A 123 -7.22 4.07 7.22
N ASP A 124 -7.91 3.57 6.21
CA ASP A 124 -7.75 2.20 5.73
C ASP A 124 -6.70 2.17 4.62
N GLU A 125 -5.50 1.69 4.96
CA GLU A 125 -4.38 1.58 4.01
C GLU A 125 -4.65 0.54 2.91
N ASP A 126 -5.45 -0.47 3.20
CA ASP A 126 -5.76 -1.56 2.26
C ASP A 126 -6.69 -1.11 1.13
N VAL A 127 -7.51 -0.10 1.40
CA VAL A 127 -8.44 0.50 0.44
C VAL A 127 -7.83 1.72 -0.25
N CYS A 128 -6.88 2.38 0.39
CA CYS A 128 -6.22 3.57 -0.14
C CYS A 128 -5.51 3.27 -1.47
N VAL A 129 -5.83 4.04 -2.50
CA VAL A 129 -5.20 3.92 -3.83
C VAL A 129 -3.99 4.85 -4.01
N HIS A 130 -3.53 5.49 -2.95
CA HIS A 130 -2.38 6.40 -2.90
C HIS A 130 -2.42 7.51 -3.97
N CYS A 131 -3.60 8.00 -4.34
CA CYS A 131 -3.79 8.99 -5.40
C CYS A 131 -3.27 10.39 -5.04
N GLY A 132 -2.98 10.68 -3.77
CA GLY A 132 -2.46 11.98 -3.31
C GLY A 132 -3.47 13.11 -3.19
N LEU A 133 -4.74 12.92 -3.58
CA LEU A 133 -5.76 13.99 -3.54
C LEU A 133 -5.96 14.60 -2.15
N CYS A 134 -5.84 13.81 -1.08
CA CYS A 134 -5.90 14.30 0.29
C CYS A 134 -4.73 15.26 0.61
N ALA A 135 -3.53 14.97 0.10
CA ALA A 135 -2.37 15.83 0.27
C ALA A 135 -2.50 17.13 -0.55
N GLU A 136 -2.98 17.01 -1.77
CA GLU A 136 -3.21 18.14 -2.67
C GLU A 136 -4.28 19.10 -2.13
N ARG A 137 -5.36 18.55 -1.56
CA ARG A 137 -6.48 19.30 -1.01
C ARG A 137 -6.18 19.92 0.36
N CYS A 138 -5.19 19.43 1.09
CA CYS A 138 -4.91 19.88 2.45
C CYS A 138 -4.26 21.26 2.50
N PRO A 139 -4.95 22.29 3.04
CA PRO A 139 -4.43 23.66 3.01
C PRO A 139 -3.23 23.88 3.94
N THR A 140 -3.03 23.01 4.92
CA THR A 140 -1.97 23.11 5.92
C THR A 140 -0.82 22.12 5.71
N GLY A 141 -0.94 21.25 4.70
CA GLY A 141 0.03 20.18 4.48
C GLY A 141 0.06 19.14 5.60
N ALA A 142 -1.06 18.94 6.31
CA ALA A 142 -1.19 17.84 7.28
C ALA A 142 -1.12 16.47 6.61
N TRP A 143 -1.55 16.36 5.36
CA TRP A 143 -1.28 15.24 4.48
C TRP A 143 -0.08 15.55 3.58
N ASP A 144 0.81 14.61 3.43
CA ASP A 144 1.98 14.70 2.58
C ASP A 144 2.20 13.39 1.81
N MET A 145 2.82 13.48 0.64
CA MET A 145 3.24 12.29 -0.11
C MET A 145 4.68 11.98 0.25
N GLN A 146 4.94 10.78 0.71
CA GLN A 146 6.27 10.34 1.12
C GLN A 146 6.56 8.95 0.59
N LYS A 147 7.82 8.67 0.29
CA LYS A 147 8.25 7.31 -0.05
C LYS A 147 7.98 6.38 1.13
N SER A 148 7.44 5.21 0.82
CA SER A 148 7.21 4.18 1.83
C SER A 148 8.55 3.73 2.40
N HIS A 149 8.70 3.84 3.72
CA HIS A 149 9.86 3.33 4.45
C HIS A 149 9.52 2.04 5.20
N VAL A 150 8.41 1.40 4.88
CA VAL A 150 8.02 0.15 5.51
C VAL A 150 9.02 -0.92 5.11
N LYS A 151 9.78 -1.42 6.08
CA LYS A 151 10.62 -2.59 5.90
C LYS A 151 9.73 -3.83 5.97
N TRP A 152 9.41 -4.40 4.82
CA TRP A 152 8.76 -5.69 4.76
C TRP A 152 9.79 -6.77 5.10
N PRO A 153 9.49 -7.65 6.06
CA PRO A 153 10.37 -8.79 6.30
C PRO A 153 10.39 -9.67 5.05
N HIS A 154 11.59 -10.08 4.63
CA HIS A 154 11.71 -11.07 3.57
C HIS A 154 11.07 -12.39 3.99
N ALA A 155 10.59 -13.17 3.05
CA ALA A 155 10.00 -14.48 3.34
C ALA A 155 10.98 -15.39 4.12
N ALA A 156 12.27 -15.25 3.88
CA ALA A 156 13.32 -15.95 4.63
C ALA A 156 13.46 -15.49 6.09
N ASP A 157 13.02 -14.28 6.40
CA ASP A 157 13.09 -13.71 7.76
C ASP A 157 11.85 -14.05 8.59
N GLN A 158 10.82 -14.68 7.98
CA GLN A 158 9.64 -15.12 8.70
C GLN A 158 10.02 -16.29 9.62
N PRO A 159 9.68 -16.22 10.92
CA PRO A 159 9.84 -17.38 11.79
C PRO A 159 9.05 -18.55 11.18
N SER A 160 9.71 -19.68 11.02
CA SER A 160 9.03 -20.89 10.53
C SER A 160 7.79 -21.16 11.38
N ALA A 161 6.70 -21.63 10.79
CA ALA A 161 5.43 -21.90 11.49
C ALA A 161 5.61 -22.78 12.74
N THR A 162 6.68 -23.57 12.81
CA THR A 162 7.10 -24.36 13.97
C THR A 162 7.61 -23.51 15.14
N ALA A 163 8.21 -22.33 14.89
CA ALA A 163 8.66 -21.44 15.95
C ALA A 163 7.50 -20.63 16.58
N ALA A 164 6.45 -20.34 15.81
CA ALA A 164 5.26 -19.64 16.31
C ALA A 164 4.37 -20.49 17.23
N ALA A 165 4.44 -21.80 17.14
CA ALA A 165 3.70 -22.71 18.01
C ALA A 165 4.28 -22.80 19.44
N GLY A 166 5.54 -22.44 19.62
CA GLY A 166 6.21 -22.46 20.93
C GLY A 166 5.95 -21.26 21.84
N LEU A 167 5.36 -20.16 21.33
CA LEU A 167 5.09 -18.95 22.13
C LEU A 167 3.69 -18.91 22.78
N LYS A 168 2.89 -19.96 22.66
CA LYS A 168 1.54 -20.04 23.26
C LYS A 168 1.48 -20.83 24.58
N SER A 169 2.62 -21.18 25.17
CA SER A 169 2.68 -21.94 26.43
C SER A 169 3.77 -21.41 27.39
N ALA A 170 3.71 -20.12 27.72
CA ALA A 170 4.43 -19.58 28.86
C ALA A 170 3.59 -18.46 29.50
#